data_45ce6030216c9d7bdaf59b2491de1472
#
_entry.id   45ce6030216c9d7bdaf59b2491de1472
#
_cell.length_a   1.000
_cell.length_b   1.000
_cell.length_c   1.000
_cell.angle_alpha   90.00
_cell.angle_beta   90.00
_cell.angle_gamma   90.00
#
_symmetry.space_group_name_H-M   'P 1'
#
loop_
_entity.id
_entity.type
_entity.pdbx_description
1 polymer ?
#
loop_
_entity_poly.entity_id
_entity_poly.type
_entity_poly.pdbx_seq_one_letter_code
_entity_poly.pdbx_strand_id
1 'polypeptide(L)'
;MRFSKVVKVGDVLLGGGNKIAVQSMTNTRTADTDATIKQIRELEGAGCDIVRVAVLDLSDAAALKKIKDGIGLPLVADIHFDFRLAVAAIENGADKIRINPGNIGGENNVTRVLDCAKAHGVPIRIGVNSGSVEKCFLNSYKLSLIHISEPTRP
;
A
#
# COMPACT_ATOMS: atom_id res chain seq x y z
N MET A 1 -23.13 0.34 15.54
CA MET A 1 -22.30 -0.20 14.44
C MET A 1 -21.61 0.98 13.77
N ARG A 2 -20.29 0.96 13.63
CA ARG A 2 -19.55 2.08 13.04
C ARG A 2 -19.47 1.87 11.52
N PHE A 3 -19.99 2.80 10.76
CA PHE A 3 -19.89 2.76 9.30
C PHE A 3 -18.56 3.42 8.87
N SER A 4 -17.69 2.65 8.21
CA SER A 4 -16.50 3.18 7.54
C SER A 4 -16.84 3.59 6.11
N LYS A 5 -16.06 4.55 5.56
CA LYS A 5 -16.16 4.87 4.13
C LYS A 5 -15.73 3.67 3.30
N VAL A 6 -16.38 3.48 2.15
CA VAL A 6 -15.96 2.47 1.17
C VAL A 6 -14.73 2.97 0.42
N VAL A 7 -13.71 2.10 0.33
CA VAL A 7 -12.51 2.34 -0.48
C VAL A 7 -12.44 1.26 -1.55
N LYS A 8 -12.34 1.64 -2.81
CA LYS A 8 -12.20 0.72 -3.93
C LYS A 8 -10.71 0.45 -4.19
N VAL A 9 -10.33 -0.83 -4.32
CA VAL A 9 -8.96 -1.28 -4.67
C VAL A 9 -9.09 -2.28 -5.81
N GLY A 10 -8.79 -1.87 -7.03
CA GLY A 10 -9.18 -2.65 -8.20
C GLY A 10 -10.69 -2.91 -8.19
N ASP A 11 -11.10 -4.17 -8.20
CA ASP A 11 -12.51 -4.56 -8.13
C ASP A 11 -13.01 -4.88 -6.71
N VAL A 12 -12.14 -4.81 -5.71
CA VAL A 12 -12.46 -5.12 -4.31
C VAL A 12 -12.89 -3.86 -3.56
N LEU A 13 -14.02 -3.94 -2.86
CA LEU A 13 -14.54 -2.87 -2.00
C LEU A 13 -14.20 -3.15 -0.54
N LEU A 14 -13.48 -2.21 0.08
CA LEU A 14 -13.09 -2.26 1.50
C LEU A 14 -13.97 -1.33 2.35
N GLY A 15 -14.46 -1.81 3.48
CA GLY A 15 -15.29 -1.02 4.40
C GLY A 15 -16.78 -0.96 3.99
N GLY A 16 -17.56 -0.08 4.64
CA GLY A 16 -18.98 0.13 4.33
C GLY A 16 -19.90 -1.09 4.52
N GLY A 17 -19.48 -2.10 5.29
CA GLY A 17 -20.24 -3.34 5.47
C GLY A 17 -20.01 -4.39 4.37
N ASN A 18 -19.06 -4.16 3.45
CA ASN A 18 -18.65 -5.17 2.48
C ASN A 18 -17.92 -6.34 3.15
N LYS A 19 -17.77 -7.46 2.42
CA LYS A 19 -17.01 -8.63 2.86
C LYS A 19 -15.60 -8.20 3.32
N ILE A 20 -15.10 -8.82 4.37
CA ILE A 20 -13.72 -8.65 4.80
C ILE A 20 -12.80 -9.25 3.74
N ALA A 21 -11.94 -8.41 3.14
CA ALA A 21 -11.01 -8.86 2.12
C ALA A 21 -9.77 -9.52 2.76
N VAL A 22 -9.40 -10.68 2.22
CA VAL A 22 -8.18 -11.39 2.61
C VAL A 22 -7.01 -10.85 1.77
N GLN A 23 -6.01 -10.28 2.44
CA GLN A 23 -4.81 -9.78 1.79
C GLN A 23 -3.59 -10.58 2.22
N SER A 24 -2.77 -11.00 1.26
CA SER A 24 -1.47 -11.62 1.49
C SER A 24 -0.34 -10.80 0.85
N MET A 25 0.90 -11.17 1.16
CA MET A 25 2.09 -10.52 0.61
C MET A 25 3.03 -11.58 0.03
N THR A 26 3.61 -11.31 -1.14
CA THR A 26 4.64 -12.17 -1.72
C THR A 26 5.94 -12.08 -0.91
N ASN A 27 6.72 -13.14 -0.97
CA ASN A 27 8.07 -13.19 -0.41
C ASN A 27 9.15 -13.30 -1.50
N THR A 28 8.75 -13.27 -2.77
CA THR A 28 9.64 -13.22 -3.92
C THR A 28 10.20 -11.80 -4.11
N ARG A 29 11.32 -11.69 -4.80
CA ARG A 29 11.80 -10.39 -5.29
C ARG A 29 10.87 -9.92 -6.41
N THR A 30 10.30 -8.71 -6.28
CA THR A 30 9.30 -8.19 -7.22
C THR A 30 9.83 -8.06 -8.65
N ALA A 31 11.12 -7.74 -8.82
CA ALA A 31 11.79 -7.71 -10.12
C ALA A 31 11.83 -9.08 -10.82
N ASP A 32 11.77 -10.20 -10.07
CA ASP A 32 11.54 -11.54 -10.64
C ASP A 32 10.05 -11.72 -10.89
N THR A 33 9.62 -11.22 -12.04
CA THR A 33 8.21 -11.17 -12.41
C THR A 33 7.58 -12.55 -12.52
N ASP A 34 8.32 -13.53 -13.02
CA ASP A 34 7.76 -14.87 -13.29
C ASP A 34 7.54 -15.64 -11.98
N ALA A 35 8.52 -15.59 -11.06
CA ALA A 35 8.37 -16.15 -9.72
C ALA A 35 7.26 -15.45 -8.94
N THR A 36 7.16 -14.12 -9.05
CA THR A 36 6.15 -13.31 -8.36
C THR A 36 4.75 -13.61 -8.89
N ILE A 37 4.55 -13.67 -10.20
CA ILE A 37 3.25 -14.02 -10.81
C ILE A 37 2.82 -15.43 -10.40
N LYS A 38 3.77 -16.39 -10.40
CA LYS A 38 3.48 -17.76 -9.96
C LYS A 38 2.98 -17.78 -8.52
N GLN A 39 3.67 -17.12 -7.61
CA GLN A 39 3.28 -17.05 -6.20
C GLN A 39 1.93 -16.35 -6.02
N ILE A 40 1.65 -15.28 -6.77
CA ILE A 40 0.36 -14.59 -6.72
C ILE A 40 -0.79 -15.50 -7.15
N ARG A 41 -0.60 -16.30 -8.19
CA ARG A 41 -1.61 -17.28 -8.64
C ARG A 41 -1.87 -18.38 -7.60
N GLU A 42 -0.83 -18.80 -6.88
CA GLU A 42 -0.98 -19.74 -5.76
C GLU A 42 -1.81 -19.09 -4.62
N LEU A 43 -1.55 -17.83 -4.30
CA LEU A 43 -2.33 -17.07 -3.31
C LEU A 43 -3.78 -16.86 -3.76
N GLU A 44 -4.01 -16.57 -5.04
CA GLU A 44 -5.35 -16.43 -5.62
C GLU A 44 -6.14 -17.74 -5.49
N GLY A 45 -5.50 -18.88 -5.83
CA GLY A 45 -6.09 -20.21 -5.67
C GLY A 45 -6.38 -20.59 -4.22
N ALA A 46 -5.65 -20.00 -3.26
CA ALA A 46 -5.90 -20.15 -1.82
C ALA A 46 -7.00 -19.21 -1.28
N GLY A 47 -7.61 -18.37 -2.13
CA GLY A 47 -8.72 -17.48 -1.75
C GLY A 47 -8.28 -16.08 -1.28
N CYS A 48 -7.10 -15.63 -1.69
CA CYS A 48 -6.66 -14.25 -1.47
C CYS A 48 -7.47 -13.29 -2.35
N ASP A 49 -7.96 -12.19 -1.79
CA ASP A 49 -8.71 -11.16 -2.53
C ASP A 49 -7.81 -10.02 -3.03
N ILE A 50 -6.68 -9.76 -2.36
CA ILE A 50 -5.74 -8.66 -2.67
C ILE A 50 -4.32 -9.14 -2.41
N VAL A 51 -3.39 -8.86 -3.30
CA VAL A 51 -1.97 -9.17 -3.12
C VAL A 51 -1.13 -7.92 -2.90
N ARG A 52 -0.10 -8.03 -2.04
CA ARG A 52 0.89 -6.98 -1.79
C ARG A 52 2.28 -7.46 -2.18
N VAL A 53 3.01 -6.60 -2.88
CA VAL A 53 4.42 -6.81 -3.27
C VAL A 53 5.29 -5.69 -2.70
N ALA A 54 6.53 -5.99 -2.34
CA ALA A 54 7.51 -4.97 -1.93
C ALA A 54 8.07 -4.26 -3.16
N VAL A 55 8.25 -2.94 -3.08
CA VAL A 55 8.93 -2.14 -4.12
C VAL A 55 10.11 -1.44 -3.47
N LEU A 56 11.29 -1.99 -3.68
CA LEU A 56 12.53 -1.55 -3.03
C LEU A 56 13.37 -0.64 -3.93
N ASP A 57 13.22 -0.81 -5.24
CA ASP A 57 13.95 -0.06 -6.26
C ASP A 57 13.12 0.18 -7.53
N LEU A 58 13.70 0.89 -8.51
CA LEU A 58 13.03 1.19 -9.77
C LEU A 58 12.80 -0.06 -10.65
N SER A 59 13.61 -1.10 -10.50
CA SER A 59 13.40 -2.35 -11.24
C SER A 59 12.15 -3.07 -10.74
N ASP A 60 11.92 -3.07 -9.43
CA ASP A 60 10.68 -3.58 -8.84
C ASP A 60 9.47 -2.77 -9.30
N ALA A 61 9.58 -1.43 -9.31
CA ALA A 61 8.49 -0.57 -9.78
C ALA A 61 8.14 -0.81 -11.26
N ALA A 62 9.15 -0.98 -12.12
CA ALA A 62 8.95 -1.28 -13.53
C ALA A 62 8.33 -2.67 -13.77
N ALA A 63 8.64 -3.63 -12.91
CA ALA A 63 8.10 -4.99 -12.98
C ALA A 63 6.59 -5.04 -12.72
N LEU A 64 6.03 -4.06 -11.97
CA LEU A 64 4.62 -4.07 -11.60
C LEU A 64 3.68 -4.14 -12.80
N LYS A 65 4.01 -3.49 -13.91
CA LYS A 65 3.20 -3.56 -15.13
C LYS A 65 3.06 -4.99 -15.65
N LYS A 66 4.19 -5.69 -15.80
CA LYS A 66 4.18 -7.11 -16.26
C LYS A 66 3.45 -8.01 -15.27
N ILE A 67 3.65 -7.78 -13.97
CA ILE A 67 2.95 -8.52 -12.93
C ILE A 67 1.44 -8.28 -13.03
N LYS A 68 1.01 -7.00 -13.12
CA LYS A 68 -0.41 -6.64 -13.21
C LYS A 68 -1.10 -7.27 -14.41
N ASP A 69 -0.42 -7.30 -15.56
CA ASP A 69 -0.94 -7.93 -16.78
C ASP A 69 -1.05 -9.47 -16.66
N GLY A 70 -0.30 -10.08 -15.74
CA GLY A 70 -0.25 -11.53 -15.53
C GLY A 70 -1.15 -12.09 -14.42
N ILE A 71 -1.88 -11.24 -13.67
CA ILE A 71 -2.68 -11.62 -12.49
C ILE A 71 -4.10 -11.08 -12.55
N GLY A 72 -5.04 -11.78 -11.86
CA GLY A 72 -6.44 -11.33 -11.69
C GLY A 72 -6.68 -10.48 -10.45
N LEU A 73 -5.79 -10.54 -9.45
CA LEU A 73 -5.99 -9.86 -8.18
C LEU A 73 -5.59 -8.38 -8.23
N PRO A 74 -6.22 -7.52 -7.42
CA PRO A 74 -5.73 -6.17 -7.15
C PRO A 74 -4.33 -6.20 -6.55
N LEU A 75 -3.45 -5.35 -7.09
CA LEU A 75 -2.03 -5.27 -6.74
C LEU A 75 -1.75 -4.07 -5.83
N VAL A 76 -1.19 -4.34 -4.66
CA VAL A 76 -0.75 -3.32 -3.70
C VAL A 76 0.77 -3.19 -3.71
N ALA A 77 1.29 -2.01 -4.01
CA ALA A 77 2.71 -1.72 -3.91
C ALA A 77 3.06 -1.18 -2.51
N ASP A 78 4.03 -1.84 -1.85
CA ASP A 78 4.52 -1.46 -0.53
C ASP A 78 5.84 -0.68 -0.66
N ILE A 79 5.77 0.63 -0.42
CA ILE A 79 6.89 1.56 -0.58
C ILE A 79 7.35 2.03 0.81
N HIS A 80 8.65 1.89 1.08
CA HIS A 80 9.20 2.17 2.40
C HIS A 80 9.87 3.54 2.53
N PHE A 81 10.68 3.98 1.56
CA PHE A 81 11.59 5.12 1.77
C PHE A 81 11.59 6.18 0.66
N ASP A 82 11.29 5.84 -0.59
CA ASP A 82 11.45 6.76 -1.71
C ASP A 82 10.12 7.07 -2.39
N PHE A 83 9.73 8.35 -2.37
CA PHE A 83 8.49 8.81 -3.02
C PHE A 83 8.47 8.56 -4.53
N ARG A 84 9.64 8.53 -5.19
CA ARG A 84 9.75 8.27 -6.64
C ARG A 84 9.28 6.87 -6.98
N LEU A 85 9.53 5.90 -6.10
CA LEU A 85 9.03 4.54 -6.25
C LEU A 85 7.51 4.47 -6.11
N ALA A 86 6.91 5.31 -5.24
CA ALA A 86 5.47 5.40 -5.10
C ALA A 86 4.82 5.94 -6.39
N VAL A 87 5.38 7.01 -6.97
CA VAL A 87 4.91 7.57 -8.24
C VAL A 87 5.06 6.54 -9.36
N ALA A 88 6.24 5.93 -9.50
CA ALA A 88 6.48 4.92 -10.52
C ALA A 88 5.55 3.69 -10.36
N ALA A 89 5.26 3.25 -9.13
CA ALA A 89 4.34 2.15 -8.88
C ALA A 89 2.91 2.47 -9.33
N ILE A 90 2.44 3.70 -9.08
CA ILE A 90 1.12 4.16 -9.54
C ILE A 90 1.06 4.17 -11.06
N GLU A 91 2.07 4.75 -11.72
CA GLU A 91 2.16 4.83 -13.19
C GLU A 91 2.26 3.44 -13.84
N ASN A 92 2.83 2.45 -13.15
CA ASN A 92 2.91 1.06 -13.60
C ASN A 92 1.71 0.19 -13.18
N GLY A 93 0.61 0.79 -12.74
CA GLY A 93 -0.68 0.11 -12.60
C GLY A 93 -0.94 -0.53 -11.24
N ALA A 94 -0.29 -0.09 -10.17
CA ALA A 94 -0.67 -0.50 -8.81
C ALA A 94 -2.09 -0.01 -8.48
N ASP A 95 -2.95 -0.90 -7.98
CA ASP A 95 -4.34 -0.58 -7.60
C ASP A 95 -4.42 0.11 -6.22
N LYS A 96 -3.40 -0.01 -5.41
CA LYS A 96 -3.23 0.69 -4.12
C LYS A 96 -1.75 0.80 -3.79
N ILE A 97 -1.35 1.86 -3.12
CA ILE A 97 -0.03 1.97 -2.54
C ILE A 97 -0.10 1.98 -1.01
N ARG A 98 0.94 1.45 -0.37
CA ARG A 98 1.19 1.62 1.06
C ARG A 98 2.45 2.43 1.23
N ILE A 99 2.37 3.52 1.99
CA ILE A 99 3.51 4.39 2.31
C ILE A 99 3.61 4.61 3.81
N ASN A 100 4.82 4.97 4.24
CA ASN A 100 5.05 5.54 5.57
C ASN A 100 5.48 7.00 5.40
N PRO A 101 4.60 7.97 5.71
CA PRO A 101 4.89 9.39 5.51
C PRO A 101 6.17 9.87 6.22
N GLY A 102 6.47 9.31 7.39
CA GLY A 102 7.69 9.64 8.14
C GLY A 102 8.99 9.17 7.49
N ASN A 103 8.94 8.24 6.52
CA ASN A 103 10.11 7.69 5.85
C ASN A 103 10.27 8.14 4.39
N ILE A 104 9.20 8.68 3.79
CA ILE A 104 9.17 8.97 2.35
C ILE A 104 9.82 10.32 2.00
N GLY A 105 10.22 11.06 3.04
CA GLY A 105 10.93 12.34 2.95
C GLY A 105 10.00 13.55 2.75
N GLY A 106 9.91 14.40 3.74
CA GLY A 106 9.29 15.73 3.74
C GLY A 106 7.90 15.90 3.11
N GLU A 107 7.21 16.95 3.50
CA GLU A 107 5.84 17.27 3.07
C GLU A 107 5.68 17.40 1.54
N ASN A 108 6.66 18.00 0.88
CA ASN A 108 6.65 18.16 -0.58
C ASN A 108 6.63 16.81 -1.33
N ASN A 109 7.34 15.81 -0.83
CA ASN A 109 7.37 14.48 -1.45
C ASN A 109 6.04 13.75 -1.23
N VAL A 110 5.47 13.88 -0.03
CA VAL A 110 4.13 13.33 0.27
C VAL A 110 3.09 13.96 -0.65
N THR A 111 3.11 15.29 -0.84
CA THR A 111 2.20 16.01 -1.73
C THR A 111 2.30 15.48 -3.17
N ARG A 112 3.51 15.26 -3.69
CA ARG A 112 3.70 14.69 -5.04
C ARG A 112 3.07 13.31 -5.19
N VAL A 113 3.20 12.45 -4.17
CA VAL A 113 2.56 11.12 -4.18
C VAL A 113 1.04 11.24 -4.13
N LEU A 114 0.52 12.15 -3.29
CA LEU A 114 -0.93 12.40 -3.19
C LEU A 114 -1.53 12.89 -4.51
N ASP A 115 -0.86 13.84 -5.18
CA ASP A 115 -1.31 14.39 -6.46
C ASP A 115 -1.32 13.31 -7.55
N CYS A 116 -0.25 12.50 -7.64
CA CYS A 116 -0.18 11.39 -8.57
C CYS A 116 -1.28 10.35 -8.28
N ALA A 117 -1.44 9.94 -7.03
CA ALA A 117 -2.47 8.97 -6.63
C ALA A 117 -3.89 9.48 -6.93
N LYS A 118 -4.14 10.77 -6.69
CA LYS A 118 -5.42 11.42 -6.99
C LYS A 118 -5.69 11.45 -8.50
N ALA A 119 -4.69 11.77 -9.30
CA ALA A 119 -4.81 11.80 -10.77
C ALA A 119 -5.17 10.42 -11.35
N HIS A 120 -4.67 9.34 -10.74
CA HIS A 120 -4.91 7.97 -11.19
C HIS A 120 -6.04 7.24 -10.42
N GLY A 121 -6.65 7.90 -9.43
CA GLY A 121 -7.71 7.28 -8.60
C GLY A 121 -7.21 6.14 -7.71
N VAL A 122 -5.92 6.11 -7.37
CA VAL A 122 -5.28 5.06 -6.59
C VAL A 122 -5.37 5.39 -5.09
N PRO A 123 -6.00 4.53 -4.25
CA PRO A 123 -6.07 4.74 -2.82
C PRO A 123 -4.72 4.52 -2.15
N ILE A 124 -4.48 5.27 -1.07
CA ILE A 124 -3.26 5.21 -0.28
C ILE A 124 -3.55 4.61 1.09
N ARG A 125 -2.75 3.63 1.50
CA ARG A 125 -2.68 3.16 2.87
C ARG A 125 -1.51 3.82 3.58
N ILE A 126 -1.78 4.49 4.68
CA ILE A 126 -0.77 5.03 5.57
C ILE A 126 -0.42 3.97 6.61
N GLY A 127 0.85 3.55 6.65
CA GLY A 127 1.39 2.65 7.65
C GLY A 127 2.49 3.35 8.46
N VAL A 128 2.28 3.49 9.77
CA VAL A 128 3.21 4.18 10.67
C VAL A 128 3.74 3.18 11.70
N ASN A 129 5.04 3.23 11.96
CA ASN A 129 5.71 2.49 13.02
C ASN A 129 6.18 3.46 14.12
N SER A 130 6.41 2.96 15.34
CA SER A 130 6.89 3.79 16.47
C SER A 130 8.15 4.59 16.15
N GLY A 131 9.08 3.99 15.40
CA GLY A 131 10.34 4.64 15.00
C GLY A 131 10.20 5.67 13.88
N SER A 132 9.04 5.77 13.22
CA SER A 132 8.79 6.67 12.09
C SER A 132 7.87 7.84 12.42
N VAL A 133 7.39 7.93 13.67
CA VAL A 133 6.63 9.09 14.14
C VAL A 133 7.59 10.24 14.41
N GLU A 134 7.29 11.41 13.84
CA GLU A 134 8.13 12.60 14.05
C GLU A 134 8.17 12.99 15.53
N LYS A 135 9.36 13.39 15.99
CA LYS A 135 9.61 13.74 17.41
C LYS A 135 8.69 14.85 17.93
N CYS A 136 8.25 15.76 17.07
CA CYS A 136 7.31 16.83 17.43
C CYS A 136 5.97 16.26 17.93
N PHE A 137 5.44 15.22 17.28
CA PHE A 137 4.20 14.56 17.71
C PHE A 137 4.40 13.75 19.00
N LEU A 138 5.51 13.02 19.12
CA LEU A 138 5.84 12.27 20.33
C LEU A 138 5.96 13.18 21.55
N ASN A 139 6.59 14.35 21.40
CA ASN A 139 6.77 15.32 22.47
C ASN A 139 5.47 16.04 22.84
N SER A 140 4.60 16.34 21.86
CA SER A 140 3.34 17.05 22.08
C SER A 140 2.29 16.19 22.80
N TYR A 141 2.25 14.89 22.53
CA TYR A 141 1.17 14.04 23.02
C TYR A 141 1.54 13.11 24.17
N LYS A 142 2.84 12.87 24.42
CA LYS A 142 3.34 11.88 25.41
C LYS A 142 2.62 10.53 25.32
N LEU A 143 2.14 10.18 24.12
CA LEU A 143 1.22 9.07 23.88
C LEU A 143 1.93 7.94 23.15
N SER A 144 1.47 6.71 23.41
CA SER A 144 1.88 5.55 22.62
C SER A 144 1.28 5.60 21.22
N LEU A 145 1.84 4.85 20.27
CA LEU A 145 1.29 4.71 18.91
C LEU A 145 -0.18 4.28 18.86
N ILE A 146 -0.64 3.52 19.85
CA ILE A 146 -2.04 3.09 19.96
C ILE A 146 -2.96 4.29 20.07
N HIS A 147 -2.57 5.31 20.83
CA HIS A 147 -3.37 6.53 20.99
C HIS A 147 -3.33 7.45 19.76
N ILE A 148 -2.25 7.42 18.98
CA ILE A 148 -2.08 8.26 17.80
C ILE A 148 -2.71 7.63 16.56
N SER A 149 -2.48 6.34 16.33
CA SER A 149 -2.92 5.65 15.11
C SER A 149 -4.23 4.88 15.24
N GLU A 150 -4.67 4.57 16.46
CA GLU A 150 -5.95 3.92 16.75
C GLU A 150 -6.74 4.68 17.84
N PRO A 151 -7.08 5.98 17.65
CA PRO A 151 -7.75 6.77 18.69
C PRO A 151 -9.18 6.29 19.00
N THR A 152 -9.63 5.25 18.34
CA THR A 152 -11.03 4.81 18.35
C THR A 152 -11.19 3.32 18.56
N ARG A 153 -10.19 2.64 19.09
CA ARG A 153 -10.39 1.30 19.61
C ARG A 153 -11.24 1.43 20.88
N PRO A 154 -12.42 0.80 20.94
CA PRO A 154 -13.26 0.84 22.14
C PRO A 154 -12.58 0.15 23.30
#